data_e886691bd94f85160d0f72373be41f33
#
_entry.id   e886691bd94f85160d0f72373be41f33
#
_cell.length_a   1.000
_cell.length_b   1.000
_cell.length_c   1.000
_cell.angle_alpha   90.00
_cell.angle_beta   90.00
_cell.angle_gamma   90.00
#
_symmetry.space_group_name_H-M   'P 1'
#
loop_
_entity.id
_entity.type
_entity.pdbx_description
1 polymer ?
#
loop_
_entity_poly.entity_id
_entity_poly.type
_entity_poly.pdbx_seq_one_letter_code
_entity_poly.pdbx_strand_id
1 'polypeptide(L)'
;MVNNFYRVLSKVSVVFIGLIISVPIFCGFLGFFLPSFNYLPTLGKGELSLNYFYISMNIPGIYKSIFLSIFTGLVSTALALFFSQVILLYFFKTKFYNYLKIIISPLIALPHITMAIGLIFLLSPSGLFLRFFSPWLTGFDRPPNSYIFPDEYGLFLILGLLLKEIPFLILVSLSALKEFSSAKYFDLGKSFQHTSFSTWFILIFPIIYKKIRLVVFIIIAFSSSVVDMSLLLAPSTPSTLSVRILQIFQSSDIDSFFIASNLSLIQLFIIIILLLVWIFFEKIIKSKLFYIFFIKINSFKSELLKFTILC
;
A
#
# COMPACT_ATOMS: atom_id res chain seq x y z
N MET A 1 -21.52 -21.72 -39.88
CA MET A 1 -21.34 -22.64 -38.74
C MET A 1 -20.04 -22.40 -37.97
N VAL A 2 -18.88 -22.27 -38.65
CA VAL A 2 -17.56 -22.08 -38.00
C VAL A 2 -17.49 -20.89 -37.06
N ASN A 3 -18.01 -19.72 -37.44
CA ASN A 3 -18.01 -18.52 -36.57
C ASN A 3 -18.85 -18.67 -35.28
N ASN A 4 -19.93 -19.44 -35.32
CA ASN A 4 -20.73 -19.69 -34.10
C ASN A 4 -20.01 -20.68 -33.14
N PHE A 5 -19.31 -21.66 -33.68
CA PHE A 5 -18.52 -22.58 -32.89
C PHE A 5 -17.39 -21.87 -32.11
N TYR A 6 -16.61 -21.02 -32.79
CA TYR A 6 -15.55 -20.23 -32.11
C TYR A 6 -16.13 -19.25 -31.06
N ARG A 7 -17.31 -18.65 -31.32
CA ARG A 7 -17.97 -17.80 -30.32
C ARG A 7 -18.44 -18.58 -29.08
N VAL A 8 -18.96 -19.78 -29.26
CA VAL A 8 -19.35 -20.63 -28.14
C VAL A 8 -18.11 -21.08 -27.36
N LEU A 9 -17.08 -21.54 -28.09
CA LEU A 9 -15.83 -21.98 -27.47
C LEU A 9 -15.15 -20.86 -26.66
N SER A 10 -15.11 -19.64 -27.19
CA SER A 10 -14.54 -18.48 -26.48
C SER A 10 -15.35 -18.12 -25.22
N LYS A 11 -16.68 -18.20 -25.26
CA LYS A 11 -17.52 -17.97 -24.06
C LYS A 11 -17.29 -19.06 -23.00
N VAL A 12 -17.25 -20.32 -23.41
CA VAL A 12 -17.01 -21.45 -22.50
C VAL A 12 -15.62 -21.34 -21.86
N SER A 13 -14.59 -21.01 -22.64
CA SER A 13 -13.23 -20.83 -22.09
C SER A 13 -13.15 -19.66 -21.11
N VAL A 14 -13.82 -18.55 -21.36
CA VAL A 14 -13.86 -17.40 -20.42
C VAL A 14 -14.55 -17.79 -19.11
N VAL A 15 -15.70 -18.49 -19.19
CA VAL A 15 -16.41 -18.98 -17.99
C VAL A 15 -15.55 -19.98 -17.23
N PHE A 16 -14.92 -20.92 -17.94
CA PHE A 16 -14.07 -21.94 -17.32
C PHE A 16 -12.85 -21.33 -16.60
N ILE A 17 -12.16 -20.36 -17.22
CA ILE A 17 -11.08 -19.61 -16.59
C ILE A 17 -11.60 -18.83 -15.37
N GLY A 18 -12.77 -18.18 -15.50
CA GLY A 18 -13.40 -17.49 -14.38
C GLY A 18 -13.69 -18.42 -13.20
N LEU A 19 -14.20 -19.61 -13.46
CA LEU A 19 -14.46 -20.60 -12.39
C LEU A 19 -13.16 -21.12 -11.75
N ILE A 20 -12.13 -21.42 -12.53
CA ILE A 20 -10.82 -21.86 -12.02
C ILE A 20 -10.23 -20.86 -11.03
N ILE A 21 -10.41 -19.56 -11.29
CA ILE A 21 -9.91 -18.50 -10.42
C ILE A 21 -10.85 -18.28 -9.22
N SER A 22 -12.16 -18.22 -9.45
CA SER A 22 -13.14 -17.83 -8.43
C SER A 22 -13.40 -18.92 -7.39
N VAL A 23 -13.45 -20.20 -7.81
CA VAL A 23 -13.79 -21.30 -6.91
C VAL A 23 -12.76 -21.48 -5.77
N PRO A 24 -11.43 -21.51 -6.01
CA PRO A 24 -10.46 -21.60 -4.92
C PRO A 24 -10.53 -20.41 -3.96
N ILE A 25 -10.74 -19.19 -4.48
CA ILE A 25 -10.87 -17.97 -3.67
C ILE A 25 -12.10 -18.07 -2.76
N PHE A 26 -13.23 -18.48 -3.32
CA PHE A 26 -14.48 -18.63 -2.56
C PHE A 26 -14.39 -19.76 -1.52
N CYS A 27 -13.81 -20.90 -1.88
CA CYS A 27 -13.57 -22.01 -0.95
C CYS A 27 -12.61 -21.59 0.17
N GLY A 28 -11.53 -20.87 -0.15
CA GLY A 28 -10.60 -20.31 0.83
C GLY A 28 -11.29 -19.33 1.77
N PHE A 29 -12.15 -18.46 1.24
CA PHE A 29 -12.95 -17.55 2.05
C PHE A 29 -13.87 -18.32 3.02
N LEU A 30 -14.63 -19.28 2.55
CA LEU A 30 -15.47 -20.13 3.40
C LEU A 30 -14.65 -20.92 4.43
N GLY A 31 -13.43 -21.31 4.06
CA GLY A 31 -12.51 -22.07 4.90
C GLY A 31 -12.03 -21.34 6.15
N PHE A 32 -12.04 -20.02 6.18
CA PHE A 32 -11.80 -19.26 7.41
C PHE A 32 -13.07 -18.58 7.96
N PHE A 33 -14.04 -18.24 7.11
CA PHE A 33 -15.26 -17.56 7.51
C PHE A 33 -16.12 -18.43 8.44
N LEU A 34 -16.39 -19.69 8.07
CA LEU A 34 -17.19 -20.61 8.88
C LEU A 34 -16.52 -20.95 10.22
N PRO A 35 -15.23 -21.33 10.27
CA PRO A 35 -14.56 -21.57 11.54
C PRO A 35 -14.46 -20.34 12.43
N SER A 36 -14.45 -19.11 11.88
CA SER A 36 -14.45 -17.90 12.71
C SER A 36 -15.67 -17.81 13.63
N PHE A 37 -16.77 -18.46 13.26
CA PHE A 37 -17.99 -18.58 14.06
C PHE A 37 -18.12 -19.93 14.79
N ASN A 38 -17.02 -20.64 15.00
CA ASN A 38 -17.00 -21.97 15.64
C ASN A 38 -17.69 -23.08 14.82
N TYR A 39 -17.94 -22.86 13.53
CA TYR A 39 -18.64 -23.85 12.69
C TYR A 39 -17.66 -24.59 11.79
N LEU A 40 -17.32 -25.82 12.21
CA LEU A 40 -16.54 -26.78 11.42
C LEU A 40 -16.92 -28.20 11.82
N PRO A 41 -17.99 -28.77 11.24
CA PRO A 41 -18.51 -30.09 11.61
C PRO A 41 -17.48 -31.22 11.50
N THR A 42 -16.54 -31.12 10.57
CA THR A 42 -15.47 -32.10 10.39
C THR A 42 -14.54 -32.24 11.60
N LEU A 43 -14.45 -31.21 12.43
CA LEU A 43 -13.67 -31.20 13.69
C LEU A 43 -14.57 -31.26 14.94
N GLY A 44 -15.83 -31.67 14.78
CA GLY A 44 -16.78 -31.83 15.88
C GLY A 44 -17.37 -30.54 16.43
N LYS A 45 -17.15 -29.39 15.77
CA LYS A 45 -17.70 -28.08 16.13
C LYS A 45 -18.86 -27.73 15.19
N GLY A 46 -20.10 -28.04 15.59
CA GLY A 46 -21.33 -27.84 14.77
C GLY A 46 -22.21 -26.67 15.23
N GLU A 47 -21.89 -26.01 16.34
CA GLU A 47 -22.70 -24.92 16.88
C GLU A 47 -22.06 -23.56 16.57
N LEU A 48 -22.87 -22.63 16.06
CA LEU A 48 -22.44 -21.24 15.84
C LEU A 48 -22.24 -20.55 17.20
N SER A 49 -21.05 -20.00 17.43
CA SER A 49 -20.71 -19.31 18.66
C SER A 49 -19.75 -18.12 18.38
N LEU A 50 -19.90 -17.06 19.17
CA LEU A 50 -18.99 -15.91 19.15
C LEU A 50 -17.86 -16.01 20.17
N ASN A 51 -17.70 -17.17 20.83
CA ASN A 51 -16.71 -17.34 21.90
C ASN A 51 -15.29 -17.05 21.42
N TYR A 52 -14.92 -17.47 20.23
CA TYR A 52 -13.59 -17.21 19.67
C TYR A 52 -13.32 -15.71 19.39
N PHE A 53 -14.36 -14.88 19.16
CA PHE A 53 -14.20 -13.43 19.09
C PHE A 53 -13.73 -12.86 20.44
N TYR A 54 -14.36 -13.31 21.51
CA TYR A 54 -13.95 -12.91 22.85
C TYR A 54 -12.52 -13.37 23.18
N ILE A 55 -12.19 -14.62 22.89
CA ILE A 55 -10.84 -15.17 23.12
C ILE A 55 -9.81 -14.40 22.29
N SER A 56 -10.07 -14.17 21.00
CA SER A 56 -9.15 -13.49 20.10
C SER A 56 -8.84 -12.07 20.53
N MET A 57 -9.85 -11.33 21.04
CA MET A 57 -9.66 -9.95 21.49
C MET A 57 -8.93 -9.86 22.84
N ASN A 58 -8.96 -10.92 23.65
CA ASN A 58 -8.24 -10.99 24.93
C ASN A 58 -6.80 -11.52 24.81
N ILE A 59 -6.32 -11.83 23.59
CA ILE A 59 -4.92 -12.24 23.40
C ILE A 59 -3.99 -11.07 23.74
N PRO A 60 -2.98 -11.27 24.60
CA PRO A 60 -2.04 -10.23 24.97
C PRO A 60 -1.41 -9.55 23.76
N GLY A 61 -1.47 -8.19 23.72
CA GLY A 61 -0.88 -7.39 22.65
C GLY A 61 -1.65 -7.35 21.33
N ILE A 62 -2.87 -7.91 21.24
CA ILE A 62 -3.64 -7.94 19.98
C ILE A 62 -3.96 -6.54 19.45
N TYR A 63 -4.34 -5.61 20.32
CA TYR A 63 -4.65 -4.23 19.95
C TYR A 63 -3.42 -3.50 19.37
N LYS A 64 -2.23 -3.76 19.93
CA LYS A 64 -0.97 -3.21 19.40
C LYS A 64 -0.66 -3.80 18.01
N SER A 65 -0.93 -5.09 17.80
CA SER A 65 -0.80 -5.75 16.50
C SER A 65 -1.75 -5.17 15.46
N ILE A 66 -3.01 -4.92 15.83
CA ILE A 66 -4.01 -4.27 14.99
C ILE A 66 -3.56 -2.85 14.63
N PHE A 67 -3.15 -2.06 15.62
CA PHE A 67 -2.66 -0.70 15.40
C PHE A 67 -1.45 -0.69 14.46
N LEU A 68 -0.49 -1.60 14.68
CA LEU A 68 0.71 -1.71 13.86
C LEU A 68 0.37 -2.00 12.39
N SER A 69 -0.54 -2.95 12.11
CA SER A 69 -0.99 -3.25 10.75
C SER A 69 -1.69 -2.08 10.08
N ILE A 70 -2.54 -1.35 10.81
CA ILE A 70 -3.22 -0.14 10.34
C ILE A 70 -2.20 0.96 10.02
N PHE A 71 -1.32 1.25 10.97
CA PHE A 71 -0.35 2.32 10.89
C PHE A 71 0.64 2.08 9.74
N THR A 72 1.26 0.91 9.70
CA THR A 72 2.25 0.59 8.64
C THR A 72 1.60 0.58 7.27
N GLY A 73 0.39 0.02 7.11
CA GLY A 73 -0.31 -0.01 5.84
C GLY A 73 -0.72 1.36 5.32
N LEU A 74 -1.29 2.23 6.16
CA LEU A 74 -1.70 3.57 5.76
C LEU A 74 -0.49 4.48 5.49
N VAL A 75 0.50 4.48 6.39
CA VAL A 75 1.65 5.38 6.30
C VAL A 75 2.52 5.00 5.11
N SER A 76 2.81 3.71 4.88
CA SER A 76 3.58 3.26 3.71
C SER A 76 2.90 3.68 2.42
N THR A 77 1.60 3.42 2.27
CA THR A 77 0.86 3.77 1.05
C THR A 77 0.79 5.28 0.83
N ALA A 78 0.53 6.07 1.88
CA ALA A 78 0.49 7.53 1.76
C ALA A 78 1.84 8.12 1.35
N LEU A 79 2.92 7.68 1.99
CA LEU A 79 4.28 8.10 1.66
C LEU A 79 4.71 7.62 0.28
N ALA A 80 4.40 6.37 -0.09
CA ALA A 80 4.71 5.85 -1.41
C ALA A 80 4.01 6.64 -2.51
N LEU A 81 2.73 6.97 -2.31
CA LEU A 81 1.97 7.79 -3.24
C LEU A 81 2.58 9.19 -3.36
N PHE A 82 2.91 9.83 -2.25
CA PHE A 82 3.52 11.15 -2.24
C PHE A 82 4.89 11.16 -2.94
N PHE A 83 5.82 10.28 -2.53
CA PHE A 83 7.16 10.24 -3.10
C PHE A 83 7.17 9.82 -4.57
N SER A 84 6.31 8.89 -4.99
CA SER A 84 6.19 8.52 -6.39
C SER A 84 5.80 9.72 -7.27
N GLN A 85 4.89 10.58 -6.80
CA GLN A 85 4.46 11.77 -7.52
C GLN A 85 5.53 12.87 -7.51
N VAL A 86 6.28 13.04 -6.42
CA VAL A 86 7.40 13.98 -6.34
C VAL A 86 8.52 13.57 -7.31
N ILE A 87 8.85 12.27 -7.37
CA ILE A 87 9.84 11.75 -8.31
C ILE A 87 9.38 11.99 -9.75
N LEU A 88 8.12 11.68 -10.07
CA LEU A 88 7.57 11.93 -11.40
C LEU A 88 7.60 13.41 -11.79
N LEU A 89 7.24 14.31 -10.88
CA LEU A 89 7.32 15.74 -11.09
C LEU A 89 8.75 16.19 -11.40
N TYR A 90 9.74 15.71 -10.61
CA TYR A 90 11.14 16.10 -10.77
C TYR A 90 11.72 15.68 -12.11
N PHE A 91 11.40 14.46 -12.54
CA PHE A 91 11.89 13.94 -13.83
C PHE A 91 11.02 14.35 -15.02
N PHE A 92 9.85 14.96 -14.79
CA PHE A 92 8.95 15.39 -15.87
C PHE A 92 9.65 16.36 -16.82
N LYS A 93 9.55 16.09 -18.13
CA LYS A 93 10.24 16.86 -19.20
C LYS A 93 11.78 16.79 -19.19
N THR A 94 12.40 15.95 -18.36
CA THR A 94 13.85 15.71 -18.42
C THR A 94 14.18 14.54 -19.36
N LYS A 95 15.43 14.46 -19.81
CA LYS A 95 15.92 13.32 -20.61
C LYS A 95 15.80 11.98 -19.84
N PHE A 96 15.90 12.02 -18.52
CA PHE A 96 15.80 10.86 -17.63
C PHE A 96 14.38 10.27 -17.53
N TYR A 97 13.34 11.02 -17.92
CA TYR A 97 11.96 10.53 -17.90
C TYR A 97 11.78 9.20 -18.66
N ASN A 98 12.44 9.08 -19.82
CA ASN A 98 12.36 7.87 -20.62
C ASN A 98 13.11 6.68 -19.99
N TYR A 99 14.15 6.96 -19.21
CA TYR A 99 14.95 5.93 -18.51
C TYR A 99 14.33 5.46 -17.19
N LEU A 100 13.42 6.22 -16.60
CA LEU A 100 12.77 5.84 -15.33
C LEU A 100 12.19 4.42 -15.38
N LYS A 101 11.53 4.06 -16.48
CA LYS A 101 10.94 2.74 -16.63
C LYS A 101 12.00 1.64 -16.61
N ILE A 102 13.15 1.87 -17.25
CA ILE A 102 14.25 0.90 -17.32
C ILE A 102 14.88 0.71 -15.94
N ILE A 103 15.08 1.80 -15.20
CA ILE A 103 15.70 1.78 -13.86
C ILE A 103 14.76 1.12 -12.83
N ILE A 104 13.46 1.34 -12.96
CA ILE A 104 12.46 0.87 -11.98
C ILE A 104 12.10 -0.61 -12.21
N SER A 105 12.17 -1.12 -13.45
CA SER A 105 11.78 -2.50 -13.78
C SER A 105 12.49 -3.57 -12.95
N PRO A 106 13.81 -3.54 -12.72
CA PRO A 106 14.49 -4.52 -11.87
C PRO A 106 14.02 -4.47 -10.41
N LEU A 107 13.74 -3.28 -9.87
CA LEU A 107 13.27 -3.13 -8.48
C LEU A 107 11.90 -3.78 -8.26
N ILE A 108 11.03 -3.72 -9.26
CA ILE A 108 9.72 -4.39 -9.21
C ILE A 108 9.87 -5.91 -9.30
N ALA A 109 10.82 -6.41 -10.10
CA ALA A 109 11.05 -7.82 -10.29
C ALA A 109 11.60 -8.55 -9.05
N LEU A 110 12.29 -7.83 -8.14
CA LEU A 110 12.81 -8.43 -6.91
C LEU A 110 11.67 -8.95 -6.01
N PRO A 111 11.73 -10.18 -5.45
CA PRO A 111 10.78 -10.65 -4.45
C PRO A 111 10.79 -9.78 -3.19
N HIS A 112 9.64 -9.64 -2.52
CA HIS A 112 9.52 -8.83 -1.30
C HIS A 112 10.47 -9.31 -0.20
N ILE A 113 10.54 -10.63 0.00
CA ILE A 113 11.41 -11.23 1.02
C ILE A 113 12.89 -10.95 0.76
N THR A 114 13.32 -10.94 -0.50
CA THR A 114 14.71 -10.61 -0.88
C THR A 114 15.06 -9.16 -0.56
N MET A 115 14.12 -8.24 -0.80
CA MET A 115 14.27 -6.83 -0.41
C MET A 115 14.38 -6.69 1.12
N ALA A 116 13.54 -7.40 1.88
CA ALA A 116 13.58 -7.37 3.34
C ALA A 116 14.92 -7.89 3.87
N ILE A 117 15.42 -9.03 3.36
CA ILE A 117 16.72 -9.58 3.72
C ILE A 117 17.85 -8.59 3.39
N GLY A 118 17.80 -7.97 2.20
CA GLY A 118 18.77 -6.94 1.81
C GLY A 118 18.79 -5.75 2.77
N LEU A 119 17.63 -5.29 3.22
CA LEU A 119 17.51 -4.23 4.23
C LEU A 119 18.09 -4.64 5.58
N ILE A 120 17.87 -5.87 6.03
CA ILE A 120 18.47 -6.39 7.26
C ILE A 120 20.00 -6.37 7.15
N PHE A 121 20.57 -6.89 6.07
CA PHE A 121 22.01 -6.86 5.87
C PHE A 121 22.58 -5.45 5.78
N LEU A 122 21.79 -4.50 5.32
CA LEU A 122 22.21 -3.11 5.22
C LEU A 122 22.13 -2.38 6.56
N LEU A 123 21.00 -2.51 7.27
CA LEU A 123 20.59 -1.62 8.37
C LEU A 123 20.71 -2.24 9.77
N SER A 124 20.95 -3.56 9.89
CA SER A 124 21.15 -4.19 11.21
C SER A 124 22.33 -3.57 11.97
N PRO A 125 22.40 -3.70 13.30
CA PRO A 125 23.52 -3.20 14.10
C PRO A 125 24.89 -3.73 13.65
N SER A 126 24.93 -4.93 13.08
CA SER A 126 26.12 -5.52 12.45
C SER A 126 26.13 -5.38 10.93
N GLY A 127 25.22 -4.57 10.38
CA GLY A 127 24.99 -4.41 8.96
C GLY A 127 26.08 -3.61 8.23
N LEU A 128 26.02 -3.66 6.91
CA LEU A 128 27.01 -3.06 6.02
C LEU A 128 27.12 -1.55 6.22
N PHE A 129 25.99 -0.87 6.47
CA PHE A 129 25.95 0.57 6.65
C PHE A 129 26.77 1.00 7.90
N LEU A 130 26.51 0.39 9.06
CA LEU A 130 27.25 0.71 10.27
C LEU A 130 28.72 0.30 10.17
N ARG A 131 29.04 -0.84 9.57
CA ARG A 131 30.44 -1.28 9.35
C ARG A 131 31.22 -0.31 8.47
N PHE A 132 30.59 0.26 7.44
CA PHE A 132 31.26 1.20 6.53
C PHE A 132 31.63 2.51 7.23
N PHE A 133 30.78 2.98 8.14
CA PHE A 133 30.99 4.24 8.87
C PHE A 133 31.70 4.06 10.23
N SER A 134 31.92 2.84 10.68
CA SER A 134 32.60 2.55 11.95
C SER A 134 34.07 2.21 11.73
N PRO A 135 34.97 2.60 12.66
CA PRO A 135 34.73 3.42 13.85
C PRO A 135 34.70 4.93 13.59
N TRP A 136 35.04 5.38 12.38
CA TRP A 136 35.38 6.75 11.99
C TRP A 136 34.32 7.80 12.30
N LEU A 137 33.06 7.54 11.92
CA LEU A 137 31.93 8.45 12.11
C LEU A 137 31.08 8.09 13.32
N THR A 138 31.00 6.80 13.64
CA THR A 138 30.09 6.31 14.69
C THR A 138 30.78 6.15 16.04
N GLY A 139 32.11 6.04 16.06
CA GLY A 139 32.88 5.76 17.27
C GLY A 139 32.70 4.33 17.83
N PHE A 140 32.03 3.45 17.09
CA PHE A 140 31.77 2.08 17.54
C PHE A 140 32.86 1.13 17.04
N ASP A 141 33.64 0.52 17.96
CA ASP A 141 34.57 -0.57 17.67
C ASP A 141 33.86 -1.93 17.53
N ARG A 142 32.66 -2.05 18.10
CA ARG A 142 31.79 -3.23 18.05
C ARG A 142 30.37 -2.82 17.72
N PRO A 143 29.54 -3.75 17.16
CA PRO A 143 28.12 -3.47 16.93
C PRO A 143 27.45 -2.96 18.20
N PRO A 144 26.69 -1.85 18.13
CA PRO A 144 26.04 -1.30 19.31
C PRO A 144 24.94 -2.23 19.81
N ASN A 145 24.80 -2.33 21.12
CA ASN A 145 23.70 -3.06 21.77
C ASN A 145 22.36 -2.31 21.70
N SER A 146 22.34 -1.07 21.23
CA SER A 146 21.14 -0.29 21.02
C SER A 146 20.38 -0.82 19.82
N TYR A 147 19.26 -1.43 20.07
CA TYR A 147 18.39 -2.00 19.04
C TYR A 147 17.53 -0.91 18.37
N ILE A 148 18.07 -0.30 17.33
CA ILE A 148 17.26 0.51 16.43
C ILE A 148 16.43 -0.41 15.53
N PHE A 149 16.87 -1.66 15.32
CA PHE A 149 16.28 -2.63 14.42
C PHE A 149 16.03 -4.00 15.10
N PRO A 150 14.84 -4.59 14.97
CA PRO A 150 13.57 -3.99 14.49
C PRO A 150 13.00 -2.99 15.49
N ASP A 151 12.43 -1.89 14.98
CA ASP A 151 11.83 -0.85 15.80
C ASP A 151 10.41 -1.21 16.29
N GLU A 152 9.97 -0.60 17.39
CA GLU A 152 8.65 -0.89 17.97
C GLU A 152 7.46 -0.41 17.13
N TYR A 153 7.66 0.58 16.26
CA TYR A 153 6.62 1.21 15.46
C TYR A 153 6.52 0.66 14.04
N GLY A 154 7.41 -0.25 13.63
CA GLY A 154 7.45 -0.82 12.28
C GLY A 154 7.96 0.14 11.22
N LEU A 155 8.85 1.09 11.57
CA LEU A 155 9.42 2.05 10.62
C LEU A 155 10.27 1.34 9.56
N PHE A 156 11.00 0.28 9.93
CA PHE A 156 11.74 -0.53 8.97
C PHE A 156 10.84 -1.31 8.03
N LEU A 157 9.67 -1.77 8.50
CA LEU A 157 8.65 -2.35 7.64
C LEU A 157 8.12 -1.31 6.66
N ILE A 158 7.79 -0.10 7.13
CA ILE A 158 7.36 1.00 6.27
C ILE A 158 8.43 1.28 5.20
N LEU A 159 9.70 1.36 5.57
CA LEU A 159 10.80 1.59 4.63
C LEU A 159 10.89 0.46 3.59
N GLY A 160 10.77 -0.79 4.00
CA GLY A 160 10.74 -1.94 3.11
C GLY A 160 9.59 -1.89 2.11
N LEU A 161 8.38 -1.54 2.58
CA LEU A 161 7.21 -1.36 1.75
C LEU A 161 7.40 -0.20 0.76
N LEU A 162 7.96 0.93 1.19
CA LEU A 162 8.25 2.08 0.33
C LEU A 162 9.15 1.71 -0.84
N LEU A 163 10.18 0.91 -0.62
CA LEU A 163 11.09 0.47 -1.69
C LEU A 163 10.40 -0.34 -2.79
N LYS A 164 9.28 -0.97 -2.49
CA LYS A 164 8.46 -1.73 -3.48
C LYS A 164 7.33 -0.90 -4.06
N GLU A 165 6.63 -0.16 -3.23
CA GLU A 165 5.42 0.56 -3.61
C GLU A 165 5.73 1.79 -4.47
N ILE A 166 6.82 2.53 -4.16
CA ILE A 166 7.23 3.71 -4.94
C ILE A 166 7.50 3.35 -6.41
N PRO A 167 8.39 2.38 -6.73
CA PRO A 167 8.62 1.96 -8.10
C PRO A 167 7.35 1.50 -8.83
N PHE A 168 6.50 0.74 -8.14
CA PHE A 168 5.25 0.26 -8.70
C PHE A 168 4.28 1.40 -9.02
N LEU A 169 4.08 2.34 -8.09
CA LEU A 169 3.23 3.52 -8.30
C LEU A 169 3.77 4.42 -9.40
N ILE A 170 5.10 4.59 -9.52
CA ILE A 170 5.70 5.33 -10.64
C ILE A 170 5.34 4.65 -11.97
N LEU A 171 5.51 3.33 -12.09
CA LEU A 171 5.23 2.61 -13.32
C LEU A 171 3.76 2.77 -13.76
N VAL A 172 2.82 2.60 -12.84
CA VAL A 172 1.39 2.73 -13.11
C VAL A 172 1.02 4.19 -13.44
N SER A 173 1.61 5.15 -12.73
CA SER A 173 1.41 6.58 -12.98
C SER A 173 1.98 7.02 -14.33
N LEU A 174 3.13 6.47 -14.75
CA LEU A 174 3.70 6.70 -16.08
C LEU A 174 2.76 6.20 -17.19
N SER A 175 2.09 5.07 -16.98
CA SER A 175 1.09 4.55 -17.92
C SER A 175 -0.13 5.47 -17.99
N ALA A 176 -0.61 5.96 -16.84
CA ALA A 176 -1.71 6.92 -16.78
C ALA A 176 -1.38 8.26 -17.45
N LEU A 177 -0.13 8.74 -17.32
CA LEU A 177 0.34 9.99 -17.95
C LEU A 177 0.34 9.96 -19.46
N LYS A 178 0.50 8.78 -20.10
CA LYS A 178 0.47 8.63 -21.56
C LYS A 178 -0.92 8.82 -22.15
N GLU A 179 -1.97 8.68 -21.37
CA GLU A 179 -3.35 8.74 -21.84
C GLU A 179 -3.91 10.17 -21.93
N PHE A 180 -3.15 11.20 -21.53
CA PHE A 180 -3.55 12.58 -21.64
C PHE A 180 -2.36 13.52 -21.86
N SER A 181 -2.63 14.72 -22.44
CA SER A 181 -1.58 15.72 -22.73
C SER A 181 -1.13 16.46 -21.50
N SER A 182 -0.34 15.81 -20.63
CA SER A 182 0.17 16.42 -19.37
C SER A 182 0.92 17.73 -19.59
N ALA A 183 1.59 17.90 -20.75
CA ALA A 183 2.26 19.15 -21.12
C ALA A 183 1.30 20.35 -21.19
N LYS A 184 0.11 20.18 -21.78
CA LYS A 184 -0.91 21.24 -21.86
C LYS A 184 -1.39 21.69 -20.48
N TYR A 185 -1.53 20.75 -19.53
CA TYR A 185 -1.90 21.08 -18.14
C TYR A 185 -0.79 21.85 -17.41
N PHE A 186 0.47 21.56 -17.74
CA PHE A 186 1.60 22.33 -17.22
C PHE A 186 1.61 23.78 -17.75
N ASP A 187 1.36 23.96 -19.03
CA ASP A 187 1.30 25.28 -19.64
C ASP A 187 0.10 26.08 -19.11
N LEU A 188 -1.04 25.42 -18.91
CA LEU A 188 -2.20 26.02 -18.25
C LEU A 188 -1.85 26.47 -16.82
N GLY A 189 -1.17 25.64 -16.03
CA GLY A 189 -0.75 26.02 -14.68
C GLY A 189 0.18 27.22 -14.65
N LYS A 190 1.11 27.33 -15.62
CA LYS A 190 1.97 28.50 -15.80
C LYS A 190 1.18 29.77 -16.12
N SER A 191 0.16 29.66 -16.98
CA SER A 191 -0.72 30.78 -17.32
C SER A 191 -1.44 31.37 -16.08
N PHE A 192 -1.70 30.54 -15.09
CA PHE A 192 -2.25 30.93 -13.78
C PHE A 192 -1.18 31.23 -12.72
N GLN A 193 0.08 31.42 -13.12
CA GLN A 193 1.21 31.68 -12.22
C GLN A 193 1.43 30.67 -11.11
N HIS A 194 1.00 29.42 -11.33
CA HIS A 194 1.28 28.31 -10.42
C HIS A 194 2.73 27.85 -10.53
N THR A 195 3.35 27.51 -9.39
CA THR A 195 4.64 26.80 -9.38
C THR A 195 4.48 25.40 -10.01
N SER A 196 5.58 24.79 -10.46
CA SER A 196 5.56 23.43 -11.01
C SER A 196 4.98 22.41 -10.03
N PHE A 197 5.30 22.54 -8.74
CA PHE A 197 4.76 21.70 -7.68
C PHE A 197 3.24 21.86 -7.54
N SER A 198 2.78 23.10 -7.44
CA SER A 198 1.35 23.42 -7.34
C SER A 198 0.57 22.93 -8.57
N THR A 199 1.11 23.16 -9.77
CA THR A 199 0.51 22.67 -11.03
C THR A 199 0.38 21.15 -11.04
N TRP A 200 1.43 20.43 -10.59
CA TRP A 200 1.39 18.98 -10.53
C TRP A 200 0.30 18.48 -9.60
N PHE A 201 0.31 18.92 -8.34
CA PHE A 201 -0.61 18.37 -7.33
C PHE A 201 -2.05 18.87 -7.47
N ILE A 202 -2.29 20.04 -8.08
CA ILE A 202 -3.65 20.58 -8.26
C ILE A 202 -4.27 20.14 -9.59
N LEU A 203 -3.49 20.11 -10.69
CA LEU A 203 -4.06 19.83 -12.02
C LEU A 203 -3.76 18.43 -12.54
N ILE A 204 -2.52 17.95 -12.43
CA ILE A 204 -2.07 16.72 -13.07
C ILE A 204 -2.37 15.49 -12.16
N PHE A 205 -1.98 15.57 -10.90
CA PHE A 205 -2.15 14.46 -9.96
C PHE A 205 -3.60 13.99 -9.81
N PRO A 206 -4.64 14.83 -9.72
CA PRO A 206 -6.02 14.37 -9.64
C PRO A 206 -6.46 13.55 -10.85
N ILE A 207 -5.93 13.85 -12.05
CA ILE A 207 -6.21 13.10 -13.27
C ILE A 207 -5.53 11.73 -13.23
N ILE A 208 -4.24 11.70 -12.83
CA ILE A 208 -3.49 10.45 -12.63
C ILE A 208 -4.19 9.60 -11.57
N TYR A 209 -4.49 10.21 -10.41
CA TYR A 209 -5.06 9.52 -9.26
C TYR A 209 -6.39 8.83 -9.60
N LYS A 210 -7.25 9.48 -10.38
CA LYS A 210 -8.51 8.85 -10.84
C LYS A 210 -8.26 7.53 -11.58
N LYS A 211 -7.15 7.42 -12.32
CA LYS A 211 -6.80 6.23 -13.11
C LYS A 211 -6.12 5.15 -12.26
N ILE A 212 -5.27 5.55 -11.31
CA ILE A 212 -4.52 4.61 -10.46
C ILE A 212 -5.24 4.29 -9.14
N ARG A 213 -6.43 4.83 -8.89
CA ARG A 213 -7.16 4.73 -7.62
C ARG A 213 -7.35 3.30 -7.15
N LEU A 214 -7.72 2.40 -8.06
CA LEU A 214 -7.87 0.97 -7.75
C LEU A 214 -6.55 0.35 -7.29
N VAL A 215 -5.44 0.73 -7.93
CA VAL A 215 -4.10 0.26 -7.57
C VAL A 215 -3.72 0.74 -6.16
N VAL A 216 -4.04 1.98 -5.81
CA VAL A 216 -3.82 2.51 -4.45
C VAL A 216 -4.61 1.69 -3.42
N PHE A 217 -5.85 1.33 -3.71
CA PHE A 217 -6.67 0.47 -2.83
C PHE A 217 -6.05 -0.92 -2.65
N ILE A 218 -5.53 -1.51 -3.73
CA ILE A 218 -4.82 -2.80 -3.66
C ILE A 218 -3.56 -2.67 -2.79
N ILE A 219 -2.80 -1.58 -2.91
CA ILE A 219 -1.61 -1.35 -2.09
C ILE A 219 -2.00 -1.23 -0.61
N ILE A 220 -3.04 -0.47 -0.25
CA ILE A 220 -3.50 -0.35 1.14
C ILE A 220 -3.84 -1.74 1.73
N ALA A 221 -4.61 -2.53 0.98
CA ALA A 221 -4.99 -3.87 1.41
C ALA A 221 -3.77 -4.77 1.58
N PHE A 222 -2.84 -4.75 0.62
CA PHE A 222 -1.59 -5.51 0.66
C PHE A 222 -0.70 -5.10 1.83
N SER A 223 -0.38 -3.81 1.96
CA SER A 223 0.57 -3.29 2.95
C SER A 223 0.09 -3.50 4.39
N SER A 224 -1.25 -3.47 4.62
CA SER A 224 -1.82 -3.73 5.94
C SER A 224 -1.87 -5.22 6.31
N SER A 225 -1.74 -6.13 5.34
CA SER A 225 -1.86 -7.59 5.53
C SER A 225 -0.62 -8.38 5.11
N VAL A 226 0.46 -7.71 4.72
CA VAL A 226 1.71 -8.35 4.30
C VAL A 226 2.31 -9.18 5.43
N VAL A 227 2.73 -10.42 5.13
CA VAL A 227 3.32 -11.35 6.08
C VAL A 227 4.83 -11.45 5.90
N ASP A 228 5.30 -11.69 4.68
CA ASP A 228 6.69 -11.98 4.34
C ASP A 228 7.67 -10.87 4.77
N MET A 229 7.38 -9.62 4.44
CA MET A 229 8.19 -8.49 4.90
C MET A 229 8.03 -8.23 6.40
N SER A 230 6.82 -8.40 6.93
CA SER A 230 6.54 -8.15 8.35
C SER A 230 7.25 -9.13 9.26
N LEU A 231 7.41 -10.40 8.87
CA LEU A 231 8.18 -11.39 9.61
C LEU A 231 9.64 -10.97 9.85
N LEU A 232 10.20 -10.20 8.92
CA LEU A 232 11.61 -9.84 8.91
C LEU A 232 11.88 -8.43 9.42
N LEU A 233 10.98 -7.48 9.13
CA LEU A 233 11.20 -6.04 9.35
C LEU A 233 10.32 -5.45 10.44
N ALA A 234 9.19 -6.09 10.78
CA ALA A 234 8.32 -5.62 11.86
C ALA A 234 8.84 -6.07 13.24
N PRO A 235 8.39 -5.41 14.33
CA PRO A 235 8.68 -5.89 15.67
C PRO A 235 8.16 -7.31 15.88
N SER A 236 8.86 -8.10 16.73
CA SER A 236 8.50 -9.49 17.02
C SER A 236 7.42 -9.60 18.12
N THR A 237 7.40 -8.66 19.07
CA THR A 237 6.55 -8.74 20.29
C THR A 237 5.93 -7.38 20.66
N PRO A 238 4.67 -7.17 20.28
CA PRO A 238 3.84 -7.94 19.38
C PRO A 238 4.17 -7.65 17.91
N SER A 239 4.02 -8.65 17.06
CA SER A 239 4.14 -8.52 15.61
C SER A 239 2.88 -7.90 14.98
N THR A 240 2.92 -7.64 13.66
CA THR A 240 1.72 -7.26 12.91
C THR A 240 0.63 -8.33 13.00
N LEU A 241 -0.63 -7.94 12.80
CA LEU A 241 -1.76 -8.86 12.93
C LEU A 241 -1.65 -10.05 11.96
N SER A 242 -1.22 -9.81 10.73
CA SER A 242 -1.01 -10.84 9.71
C SER A 242 0.04 -11.90 10.12
N VAL A 243 1.14 -11.47 10.73
CA VAL A 243 2.16 -12.38 11.26
C VAL A 243 1.62 -13.17 12.45
N ARG A 244 0.87 -12.55 13.34
CA ARG A 244 0.24 -13.26 14.47
C ARG A 244 -0.78 -14.32 14.02
N ILE A 245 -1.59 -14.00 13.00
CA ILE A 245 -2.50 -14.96 12.39
C ILE A 245 -1.72 -16.20 11.92
N LEU A 246 -0.61 -15.98 11.19
CA LEU A 246 0.23 -17.07 10.72
C LEU A 246 0.82 -17.90 11.88
N GLN A 247 1.36 -17.23 12.90
CA GLN A 247 1.95 -17.90 14.07
C GLN A 247 0.93 -18.76 14.83
N ILE A 248 -0.28 -18.22 15.04
CA ILE A 248 -1.38 -18.96 15.71
C ILE A 248 -1.86 -20.11 14.82
N PHE A 249 -2.01 -19.89 13.52
CA PHE A 249 -2.41 -20.92 12.57
C PHE A 249 -1.44 -22.12 12.51
N GLN A 250 -0.14 -21.87 12.69
CA GLN A 250 0.91 -22.89 12.68
C GLN A 250 1.04 -23.66 14.00
N SER A 251 0.30 -23.29 15.03
CA SER A 251 0.33 -24.03 16.31
C SER A 251 -0.37 -25.39 16.16
N SER A 252 0.02 -26.34 17.00
CA SER A 252 -0.49 -27.72 16.95
C SER A 252 -1.87 -27.87 17.60
N ASP A 253 -2.40 -26.81 18.21
CA ASP A 253 -3.67 -26.84 18.91
C ASP A 253 -4.84 -26.58 17.95
N ILE A 254 -5.88 -27.40 18.01
CA ILE A 254 -7.08 -27.29 17.17
C ILE A 254 -7.81 -25.97 17.42
N ASP A 255 -7.88 -25.52 18.67
CA ASP A 255 -8.56 -24.26 19.00
C ASP A 255 -7.83 -23.05 18.38
N SER A 256 -6.54 -23.13 18.17
CA SER A 256 -5.76 -22.11 17.48
C SER A 256 -6.19 -21.90 16.03
N PHE A 257 -6.67 -22.93 15.35
CA PHE A 257 -7.23 -22.80 14.00
C PHE A 257 -8.46 -21.88 13.98
N PHE A 258 -9.36 -22.04 14.98
CA PHE A 258 -10.55 -21.18 15.11
C PHE A 258 -10.19 -19.74 15.49
N ILE A 259 -9.20 -19.58 16.36
CA ILE A 259 -8.67 -18.25 16.74
C ILE A 259 -8.04 -17.57 15.53
N ALA A 260 -7.19 -18.25 14.77
CA ALA A 260 -6.57 -17.71 13.56
C ALA A 260 -7.61 -17.34 12.51
N SER A 261 -8.64 -18.16 12.32
CA SER A 261 -9.77 -17.90 11.42
C SER A 261 -10.53 -16.64 11.83
N ASN A 262 -10.77 -16.46 13.12
CA ASN A 262 -11.43 -15.28 13.67
C ASN A 262 -10.58 -14.02 13.47
N LEU A 263 -9.28 -14.06 13.77
CA LEU A 263 -8.37 -12.96 13.54
C LEU A 263 -8.25 -12.61 12.04
N SER A 264 -8.34 -13.60 11.14
CA SER A 264 -8.37 -13.38 9.69
C SER A 264 -9.64 -12.61 9.26
N LEU A 265 -10.79 -12.93 9.87
CA LEU A 265 -12.01 -12.17 9.65
C LEU A 265 -11.89 -10.72 10.16
N ILE A 266 -11.31 -10.53 11.33
CA ILE A 266 -11.01 -9.20 11.88
C ILE A 266 -10.05 -8.43 10.95
N GLN A 267 -9.01 -9.06 10.43
CA GLN A 267 -8.10 -8.44 9.45
C GLN A 267 -8.84 -7.99 8.20
N LEU A 268 -9.77 -8.77 7.69
CA LEU A 268 -10.61 -8.39 6.55
C LEU A 268 -11.46 -7.15 6.86
N PHE A 269 -12.10 -7.09 8.03
CA PHE A 269 -12.85 -5.90 8.46
C PHE A 269 -11.96 -4.67 8.61
N ILE A 270 -10.74 -4.84 9.13
CA ILE A 270 -9.77 -3.75 9.23
C ILE A 270 -9.44 -3.21 7.83
N ILE A 271 -9.19 -4.06 6.84
CA ILE A 271 -8.92 -3.64 5.46
C ILE A 271 -10.11 -2.84 4.90
N ILE A 272 -11.34 -3.32 5.09
CA ILE A 272 -12.54 -2.60 4.64
C ILE A 272 -12.62 -1.21 5.29
N ILE A 273 -12.40 -1.13 6.59
CA ILE A 273 -12.40 0.15 7.32
C ILE A 273 -11.31 1.08 6.80
N LEU A 274 -10.10 0.57 6.55
CA LEU A 274 -8.99 1.36 5.99
C LEU A 274 -9.34 1.92 4.61
N LEU A 275 -9.97 1.14 3.75
CA LEU A 275 -10.45 1.60 2.44
C LEU A 275 -11.52 2.69 2.58
N LEU A 276 -12.46 2.53 3.51
CA LEU A 276 -13.49 3.56 3.76
C LEU A 276 -12.88 4.85 4.32
N VAL A 277 -11.94 4.74 5.25
CA VAL A 277 -11.18 5.88 5.78
C VAL A 277 -10.42 6.59 4.67
N TRP A 278 -9.76 5.85 3.78
CA TRP A 278 -9.05 6.41 2.65
C TRP A 278 -9.98 7.14 1.68
N ILE A 279 -11.13 6.56 1.34
CA ILE A 279 -12.17 7.19 0.51
C ILE A 279 -12.68 8.50 1.15
N PHE A 280 -12.82 8.51 2.47
CA PHE A 280 -13.21 9.72 3.20
C PHE A 280 -12.14 10.82 3.07
N PHE A 281 -10.87 10.48 3.26
CA PHE A 281 -9.75 11.42 3.03
C PHE A 281 -9.69 11.92 1.59
N GLU A 282 -9.91 11.06 0.59
CA GLU A 282 -10.00 11.48 -0.81
C GLU A 282 -11.04 12.59 -1.04
N LYS A 283 -12.22 12.43 -0.44
CA LYS A 283 -13.29 13.43 -0.58
C LYS A 283 -12.90 14.77 0.02
N ILE A 284 -12.26 14.75 1.20
CA ILE A 284 -11.79 15.98 1.87
C ILE A 284 -10.70 16.68 1.03
N ILE A 285 -9.69 15.93 0.57
CA ILE A 285 -8.59 16.49 -0.22
C ILE A 285 -9.11 17.08 -1.54
N LYS A 286 -10.00 16.35 -2.21
CA LYS A 286 -10.60 16.81 -3.48
C LYS A 286 -11.37 18.13 -3.30
N SER A 287 -12.16 18.26 -2.24
CA SER A 287 -12.88 19.50 -1.91
C SER A 287 -11.93 20.65 -1.65
N LYS A 288 -10.86 20.45 -0.85
CA LYS A 288 -9.87 21.47 -0.54
C LYS A 288 -9.04 21.88 -1.75
N LEU A 289 -8.59 20.96 -2.60
CA LEU A 289 -7.84 21.25 -3.81
C LEU A 289 -8.66 22.10 -4.78
N PHE A 290 -9.94 21.80 -4.95
CA PHE A 290 -10.86 22.60 -5.77
C PHE A 290 -11.01 24.02 -5.22
N TYR A 291 -11.13 24.18 -3.91
CA TYR A 291 -11.23 25.49 -3.25
C TYR A 291 -9.96 26.33 -3.43
N ILE A 292 -8.77 25.75 -3.25
CA ILE A 292 -7.48 26.44 -3.43
C ILE A 292 -7.31 26.89 -4.89
N PHE A 293 -7.67 26.06 -5.85
CA PHE A 293 -7.61 26.41 -7.27
C PHE A 293 -8.54 27.58 -7.60
N PHE A 294 -9.76 27.56 -7.07
CA PHE A 294 -10.78 28.60 -7.33
C PHE A 294 -10.41 29.95 -6.72
N ILE A 295 -9.85 29.98 -5.50
CA ILE A 295 -9.38 31.22 -4.87
C ILE A 295 -8.30 31.87 -5.70
N LYS A 296 -7.32 31.11 -6.21
CA LYS A 296 -6.21 31.67 -6.99
C LYS A 296 -6.68 32.21 -8.36
N ILE A 297 -7.67 31.60 -8.97
CA ILE A 297 -8.30 32.16 -10.19
C ILE A 297 -8.99 33.48 -9.90
N ASN A 298 -9.74 33.59 -8.81
CA ASN A 298 -10.44 34.83 -8.44
C ASN A 298 -9.46 35.95 -8.09
N SER A 299 -8.36 35.63 -7.40
CA SER A 299 -7.28 36.63 -7.14
C SER A 299 -6.67 37.13 -8.42
N PHE A 300 -6.36 36.27 -9.39
CA PHE A 300 -5.82 36.67 -10.69
C PHE A 300 -6.80 37.54 -11.49
N LYS A 301 -8.09 37.21 -11.44
CA LYS A 301 -9.14 37.98 -12.10
C LYS A 301 -9.29 39.38 -11.47
N SER A 302 -9.11 39.50 -10.16
CA SER A 302 -9.15 40.77 -9.45
C SER A 302 -7.93 41.67 -9.77
N GLU A 303 -6.74 41.09 -9.96
CA GLU A 303 -5.54 41.84 -10.39
C GLU A 303 -5.64 42.31 -11.86
N LEU A 304 -6.15 41.44 -12.76
CA LEU A 304 -6.40 41.86 -14.16
C LEU A 304 -7.41 43.00 -14.25
N LEU A 305 -8.48 42.99 -13.45
CA LEU A 305 -9.45 44.07 -13.38
C LEU A 305 -8.84 45.37 -12.84
N LYS A 306 -7.89 45.30 -11.90
CA LYS A 306 -7.15 46.48 -11.43
C LYS A 306 -6.23 47.03 -12.50
N PHE A 307 -5.60 46.19 -13.32
CA PHE A 307 -4.73 46.60 -14.42
C PHE A 307 -5.52 47.26 -15.58
N THR A 308 -6.75 46.78 -15.86
CA THR A 308 -7.64 47.36 -16.89
C THR A 308 -8.32 48.65 -16.44
N ILE A 309 -8.32 48.98 -15.15
CA ILE A 309 -8.86 50.23 -14.60
C ILE A 309 -7.73 51.30 -14.51
N LEU A 310 -6.45 50.90 -14.55
CA LEU A 310 -5.29 51.75 -14.47
C LEU A 310 -4.66 52.11 -15.84
N CYS A 311 -5.13 51.53 -16.92
CA CYS A 311 -4.87 51.91 -18.31
C CYS A 311 -6.08 52.59 -18.93
#